data_ccb555ade293c0f240bbc53416930497
#
_entry.id   ccb555ade293c0f240bbc53416930497
#
_cell.length_a   1.000
_cell.length_b   1.000
_cell.length_c   1.000
_cell.angle_alpha   90.00
_cell.angle_beta   90.00
_cell.angle_gamma   90.00
#
_symmetry.space_group_name_H-M   'P 1'
#
loop_
_entity.id
_entity.type
_entity.pdbx_description
1 polymer ?
#
loop_
_entity_poly.entity_id
_entity_poly.type
_entity_poly.pdbx_seq_one_letter_code
_entity_poly.pdbx_strand_id
1 'polypeptide(L)'
;MSDAPNPDQIPVIVLGGTGYVSGELLRLIAGHPRLELKAILSDSQPGESVAKFFAHLAPIYPDLKFSSLAAVTELVGTLPTSAVISAAPHGVAAKLIDGLLAAAEAKGTRPRVIDISADYRYSSASAYEAVYKHAHGAPDRIAQFSCAVPEHLGLLQTPHVAHPGCFATAVLLSSVPLLSLGLAEP
;
A
#
# COMPACT_ATOMS: atom_id res chain seq x y z
N MET A 1 -2.17 -7.24 30.32
CA MET A 1 -2.43 -7.96 29.06
C MET A 1 -1.08 -8.14 28.39
N SER A 2 -0.74 -9.36 27.97
CA SER A 2 0.61 -9.74 27.51
C SER A 2 0.99 -9.02 26.21
N ASP A 3 2.07 -8.24 26.26
CA ASP A 3 2.68 -7.51 25.11
C ASP A 3 3.50 -8.43 24.17
N ALA A 4 3.28 -9.74 24.20
CA ALA A 4 3.95 -10.61 23.26
C ALA A 4 3.31 -10.44 21.86
N PRO A 5 4.11 -10.19 20.81
CA PRO A 5 3.58 -10.07 19.46
C PRO A 5 2.85 -11.37 19.10
N ASN A 6 1.62 -11.23 18.62
CA ASN A 6 0.86 -12.37 18.14
C ASN A 6 1.52 -12.89 16.85
N PRO A 7 2.08 -14.12 16.82
CA PRO A 7 2.81 -14.65 15.67
C PRO A 7 1.95 -14.77 14.40
N ASP A 8 0.63 -14.72 14.55
CA ASP A 8 -0.31 -14.80 13.44
C ASP A 8 -0.64 -13.44 12.80
N GLN A 9 -0.13 -12.34 13.38
CA GLN A 9 -0.36 -11.01 12.84
C GLN A 9 0.70 -10.61 11.82
N ILE A 10 0.24 -9.98 10.74
CA ILE A 10 1.08 -9.44 9.67
C ILE A 10 1.42 -8.00 10.04
N PRO A 11 2.72 -7.65 10.19
CA PRO A 11 3.13 -6.26 10.37
C PRO A 11 2.75 -5.41 9.16
N VAL A 12 2.11 -4.27 9.39
CA VAL A 12 1.67 -3.34 8.35
C VAL A 12 2.39 -2.01 8.47
N ILE A 13 2.89 -1.53 7.36
CA ILE A 13 3.46 -0.19 7.19
C ILE A 13 2.59 0.56 6.19
N VAL A 14 2.15 1.77 6.53
CA VAL A 14 1.34 2.64 5.64
C VAL A 14 2.20 3.79 5.16
N LEU A 15 2.22 4.05 3.85
CA LEU A 15 2.91 5.18 3.21
C LEU A 15 1.89 6.22 2.77
N GLY A 16 2.24 7.53 2.91
CA GLY A 16 1.35 8.64 2.53
C GLY A 16 0.36 9.03 3.63
N GLY A 17 0.87 9.19 4.85
CA GLY A 17 0.16 9.19 6.13
C GLY A 17 -1.00 10.15 6.35
N THR A 18 -1.11 11.31 5.68
CA THR A 18 -2.07 12.36 6.05
C THR A 18 -3.34 12.41 5.17
N GLY A 19 -3.44 11.53 4.16
CA GLY A 19 -4.57 11.50 3.23
C GLY A 19 -5.79 10.73 3.77
N TYR A 20 -6.97 10.96 3.17
CA TYR A 20 -8.21 10.24 3.51
C TYR A 20 -8.07 8.71 3.44
N VAL A 21 -7.40 8.22 2.39
CA VAL A 21 -7.16 6.78 2.21
C VAL A 21 -6.36 6.21 3.38
N SER A 22 -5.35 6.93 3.86
CA SER A 22 -4.56 6.51 5.02
C SER A 22 -5.37 6.46 6.30
N GLY A 23 -6.23 7.45 6.55
CA GLY A 23 -7.13 7.45 7.70
C GLY A 23 -8.07 6.26 7.69
N GLU A 24 -8.62 5.90 6.53
CA GLU A 24 -9.49 4.74 6.38
C GLU A 24 -8.71 3.41 6.53
N LEU A 25 -7.50 3.32 5.98
CA LEU A 25 -6.61 2.17 6.19
C LEU A 25 -6.33 1.94 7.67
N LEU A 26 -5.99 2.99 8.43
CA LEU A 26 -5.75 2.90 9.86
C LEU A 26 -6.97 2.37 10.61
N ARG A 27 -8.17 2.86 10.26
CA ARG A 27 -9.44 2.40 10.84
C ARG A 27 -9.68 0.91 10.56
N LEU A 28 -9.44 0.47 9.32
CA LEU A 28 -9.62 -0.92 8.91
C LEU A 28 -8.58 -1.84 9.57
N ILE A 29 -7.31 -1.42 9.62
CA ILE A 29 -6.24 -2.19 10.27
C ILE A 29 -6.54 -2.37 11.75
N ALA A 30 -7.01 -1.33 12.44
CA ALA A 30 -7.35 -1.39 13.86
C ALA A 30 -8.38 -2.47 14.21
N GLY A 31 -9.35 -2.70 13.32
CA GLY A 31 -10.38 -3.73 13.48
C GLY A 31 -10.01 -5.10 12.90
N HIS A 32 -8.85 -5.24 12.28
CA HIS A 32 -8.49 -6.46 11.55
C HIS A 32 -7.74 -7.46 12.46
N PRO A 33 -8.21 -8.71 12.62
CA PRO A 33 -7.65 -9.66 13.59
C PRO A 33 -6.22 -10.11 13.28
N ARG A 34 -5.79 -10.00 12.00
CA ARG A 34 -4.50 -10.49 11.53
C ARG A 34 -3.53 -9.38 11.09
N LEU A 35 -3.89 -8.12 11.19
CA LEU A 35 -3.03 -7.00 10.81
C LEU A 35 -2.60 -6.22 12.05
N GLU A 36 -1.33 -5.86 12.12
CA GLU A 36 -0.76 -5.04 13.19
C GLU A 36 -0.04 -3.83 12.57
N LEU A 37 -0.56 -2.63 12.84
CA LEU A 37 0.09 -1.41 12.38
C LEU A 37 1.43 -1.22 13.11
N LYS A 38 2.53 -1.16 12.36
CA LYS A 38 3.87 -0.92 12.89
C LYS A 38 4.35 0.50 12.65
N ALA A 39 4.00 1.11 11.53
CA ALA A 39 4.37 2.49 11.22
C ALA A 39 3.43 3.11 10.19
N ILE A 40 3.34 4.43 10.22
CA ILE A 40 2.72 5.24 9.21
C ILE A 40 3.69 6.36 8.80
N LEU A 41 4.08 6.37 7.52
CA LEU A 41 5.01 7.36 6.97
C LEU A 41 4.29 8.66 6.63
N SER A 42 4.83 9.78 7.10
CA SER A 42 4.53 11.10 6.54
C SER A 42 5.81 11.93 6.44
N ASP A 43 6.21 12.30 5.22
CA ASP A 43 7.39 13.14 5.00
C ASP A 43 7.18 14.59 5.45
N SER A 44 5.92 15.07 5.40
CA SER A 44 5.59 16.45 5.77
C SER A 44 5.37 16.65 7.27
N GLN A 45 5.09 15.58 8.02
CA GLN A 45 4.65 15.64 9.43
C GLN A 45 5.33 14.59 10.33
N PRO A 46 6.63 14.30 10.19
CA PRO A 46 7.29 13.29 11.02
C PRO A 46 7.27 13.71 12.49
N GLY A 47 6.91 12.79 13.38
CA GLY A 47 6.81 13.02 14.82
C GLY A 47 5.50 13.65 15.31
N GLU A 48 4.65 14.18 14.41
CA GLU A 48 3.34 14.69 14.76
C GLU A 48 2.38 13.55 15.13
N SER A 49 1.44 13.84 16.02
CA SER A 49 0.41 12.86 16.41
C SER A 49 -0.56 12.60 15.26
N VAL A 50 -0.84 11.33 15.00
CA VAL A 50 -1.85 10.89 14.03
C VAL A 50 -3.25 11.37 14.42
N ALA A 51 -3.56 11.42 15.72
CA ALA A 51 -4.83 11.92 16.23
C ALA A 51 -5.11 13.39 15.89
N LYS A 52 -4.07 14.20 15.64
CA LYS A 52 -4.22 15.58 15.19
C LYS A 52 -4.87 15.68 13.79
N PHE A 53 -4.62 14.70 12.94
CA PHE A 53 -5.13 14.62 11.56
C PHE A 53 -6.41 13.78 11.47
N PHE A 54 -6.50 12.75 12.32
CA PHE A 54 -7.59 11.78 12.35
C PHE A 54 -8.15 11.66 13.76
N ALA A 55 -8.84 12.69 14.22
CA ALA A 55 -9.35 12.81 15.61
C ALA A 55 -10.22 11.60 16.03
N HIS A 56 -10.95 10.99 15.08
CA HIS A 56 -11.77 9.81 15.32
C HIS A 56 -10.96 8.54 15.63
N LEU A 57 -9.66 8.53 15.32
CA LEU A 57 -8.75 7.43 15.64
C LEU A 57 -8.02 7.62 16.97
N ALA A 58 -8.15 8.77 17.64
CA ALA A 58 -7.49 9.04 18.92
C ALA A 58 -7.79 7.98 20.01
N PRO A 59 -9.01 7.44 20.15
CA PRO A 59 -9.28 6.39 21.15
C PRO A 59 -8.57 5.07 20.85
N ILE A 60 -8.23 4.82 19.57
CA ILE A 60 -7.60 3.55 19.13
C ILE A 60 -6.08 3.68 19.15
N TYR A 61 -5.58 4.83 18.69
CA TYR A 61 -4.16 5.13 18.54
C TYR A 61 -3.77 6.43 19.29
N PRO A 62 -3.87 6.47 20.63
CA PRO A 62 -3.67 7.71 21.39
C PRO A 62 -2.25 8.28 21.24
N ASP A 63 -1.25 7.42 21.15
CA ASP A 63 0.16 7.81 21.12
C ASP A 63 0.82 7.64 19.75
N LEU A 64 0.07 7.23 18.73
CA LEU A 64 0.61 6.99 17.40
C LEU A 64 1.09 8.30 16.77
N LYS A 65 2.34 8.29 16.31
CA LYS A 65 2.98 9.40 15.61
C LYS A 65 3.38 8.99 14.20
N PHE A 66 3.41 9.95 13.30
CA PHE A 66 3.96 9.73 11.96
C PHE A 66 5.45 9.46 12.04
N SER A 67 5.89 8.47 11.29
CA SER A 67 7.29 8.08 11.14
C SER A 67 7.96 8.84 10.01
N SER A 68 9.27 9.07 10.13
CA SER A 68 10.09 9.57 9.03
C SER A 68 10.41 8.46 8.03
N LEU A 69 10.85 8.83 6.82
CA LEU A 69 11.30 7.88 5.81
C LEU A 69 12.46 7.01 6.31
N ALA A 70 13.42 7.61 7.01
CA ALA A 70 14.56 6.88 7.58
C ALA A 70 14.11 5.79 8.56
N ALA A 71 13.18 6.12 9.48
CA ALA A 71 12.66 5.17 10.44
C ALA A 71 11.87 4.02 9.78
N VAL A 72 11.08 4.32 8.74
CA VAL A 72 10.34 3.29 7.99
C VAL A 72 11.29 2.41 7.18
N THR A 73 12.33 2.98 6.59
CA THR A 73 13.35 2.24 5.84
C THR A 73 14.12 1.28 6.74
N GLU A 74 14.48 1.72 7.94
CA GLU A 74 15.10 0.86 8.94
C GLU A 74 14.15 -0.27 9.36
N LEU A 75 12.91 0.07 9.69
CA LEU A 75 11.89 -0.89 10.15
C LEU A 75 11.64 -1.98 9.11
N VAL A 76 11.49 -1.65 7.82
CA VAL A 76 11.25 -2.65 6.77
C VAL A 76 12.41 -3.63 6.65
N GLY A 77 13.63 -3.20 6.94
CA GLY A 77 14.83 -4.03 6.98
C GLY A 77 14.93 -4.97 8.20
N THR A 78 14.10 -4.78 9.22
CA THR A 78 14.09 -5.64 10.43
C THR A 78 12.95 -6.66 10.43
N LEU A 79 11.92 -6.45 9.62
CA LEU A 79 10.75 -7.32 9.56
C LEU A 79 10.95 -8.41 8.48
N PRO A 80 11.06 -9.70 8.82
CA PRO A 80 11.27 -10.79 7.84
C PRO A 80 10.20 -10.76 6.73
N THR A 81 8.96 -10.50 7.12
CA THR A 81 7.83 -10.26 6.21
C THR A 81 6.99 -9.11 6.74
N SER A 82 6.41 -8.32 5.85
CA SER A 82 5.48 -7.24 6.20
C SER A 82 4.58 -6.92 5.02
N ALA A 83 3.44 -6.28 5.27
CA ALA A 83 2.62 -5.64 4.26
C ALA A 83 2.94 -4.14 4.25
N VAL A 84 3.29 -3.61 3.09
CA VAL A 84 3.48 -2.17 2.87
C VAL A 84 2.34 -1.68 2.01
N ILE A 85 1.47 -0.83 2.55
CA ILE A 85 0.33 -0.27 1.82
C ILE A 85 0.65 1.18 1.48
N SER A 86 0.81 1.47 0.18
CA SER A 86 1.14 2.79 -0.30
C SER A 86 -0.11 3.57 -0.71
N ALA A 87 -0.43 4.61 0.05
CA ALA A 87 -1.37 5.66 -0.30
C ALA A 87 -0.64 6.97 -0.67
N ALA A 88 0.64 6.88 -1.02
CA ALA A 88 1.43 8.01 -1.50
C ALA A 88 0.90 8.54 -2.85
N PRO A 89 1.10 9.84 -3.16
CA PRO A 89 0.68 10.40 -4.44
C PRO A 89 1.35 9.70 -5.63
N HIS A 90 0.62 9.59 -6.75
CA HIS A 90 1.20 9.13 -8.01
C HIS A 90 2.32 10.08 -8.48
N GLY A 91 3.30 9.52 -9.18
CA GLY A 91 4.55 10.20 -9.53
C GLY A 91 5.59 10.22 -8.41
N VAL A 92 5.18 9.92 -7.15
CA VAL A 92 6.05 9.87 -5.98
C VAL A 92 6.16 8.43 -5.45
N ALA A 93 5.07 7.68 -5.50
CA ALA A 93 4.96 6.35 -4.90
C ALA A 93 6.01 5.38 -5.46
N ALA A 94 6.23 5.36 -6.77
CA ALA A 94 7.16 4.43 -7.41
C ALA A 94 8.58 4.55 -6.85
N LYS A 95 9.10 5.77 -6.75
CA LYS A 95 10.45 6.02 -6.25
C LYS A 95 10.56 5.72 -4.75
N LEU A 96 9.54 6.03 -3.98
CA LEU A 96 9.47 5.74 -2.56
C LEU A 96 9.48 4.22 -2.30
N ILE A 97 8.64 3.49 -3.02
CA ILE A 97 8.53 2.03 -2.93
C ILE A 97 9.85 1.37 -3.36
N ASP A 98 10.48 1.83 -4.45
CA ASP A 98 11.78 1.29 -4.89
C ASP A 98 12.85 1.42 -3.82
N GLY A 99 12.97 2.58 -3.18
CA GLY A 99 13.91 2.79 -2.08
C GLY A 99 13.69 1.84 -0.90
N LEU A 100 12.42 1.60 -0.53
CA LEU A 100 12.07 0.66 0.54
C LEU A 100 12.34 -0.79 0.15
N LEU A 101 12.03 -1.19 -1.09
CA LEU A 101 12.32 -2.54 -1.58
C LEU A 101 13.83 -2.81 -1.67
N ALA A 102 14.62 -1.83 -2.14
CA ALA A 102 16.07 -1.94 -2.17
C ALA A 102 16.67 -2.10 -0.76
N ALA A 103 16.16 -1.35 0.22
CA ALA A 103 16.58 -1.49 1.60
C ALA A 103 16.22 -2.86 2.20
N ALA A 104 15.03 -3.36 1.90
CA ALA A 104 14.57 -4.70 2.28
C ALA A 104 15.45 -5.80 1.67
N GLU A 105 15.72 -5.71 0.37
CA GLU A 105 16.59 -6.64 -0.36
C GLU A 105 18.00 -6.70 0.24
N ALA A 106 18.58 -5.54 0.57
CA ALA A 106 19.88 -5.45 1.21
C ALA A 106 19.94 -6.13 2.60
N LYS A 107 18.80 -6.24 3.28
CA LYS A 107 18.66 -6.89 4.60
C LYS A 107 18.08 -8.31 4.52
N GLY A 108 17.71 -8.79 3.34
CA GLY A 108 17.12 -10.12 3.14
C GLY A 108 15.67 -10.24 3.61
N THR A 109 14.98 -9.12 3.86
CA THR A 109 13.55 -9.10 4.21
C THR A 109 12.66 -9.10 2.97
N ARG A 110 11.38 -9.47 3.13
CA ARG A 110 10.46 -9.69 1.99
C ARG A 110 9.12 -9.00 2.21
N PRO A 111 9.05 -7.66 2.15
CA PRO A 111 7.78 -6.95 2.22
C PRO A 111 6.91 -7.28 0.99
N ARG A 112 5.60 -7.31 1.19
CA ARG A 112 4.59 -7.34 0.13
C ARG A 112 3.99 -5.96 0.01
N VAL A 113 4.07 -5.38 -1.19
CA VAL A 113 3.59 -4.01 -1.43
C VAL A 113 2.22 -4.05 -2.09
N ILE A 114 1.29 -3.24 -1.57
CA ILE A 114 0.03 -2.90 -2.22
C ILE A 114 0.10 -1.41 -2.53
N ASP A 115 0.25 -1.06 -3.81
CA ASP A 115 0.28 0.33 -4.24
C ASP A 115 -1.11 0.80 -4.70
N ILE A 116 -1.64 1.81 -4.01
CA ILE A 116 -2.94 2.42 -4.33
C ILE A 116 -2.77 3.56 -5.35
N SER A 117 -1.54 4.03 -5.57
CA SER A 117 -1.25 5.04 -6.57
C SER A 117 -1.49 4.53 -7.99
N ALA A 118 -1.20 5.37 -8.97
CA ALA A 118 -1.29 4.99 -10.37
C ALA A 118 0.01 4.40 -10.93
N ASP A 119 1.10 4.43 -10.16
CA ASP A 119 2.45 4.27 -10.70
C ASP A 119 2.69 2.86 -11.26
N TYR A 120 2.13 1.83 -10.65
CA TYR A 120 2.34 0.45 -11.08
C TYR A 120 1.13 -0.21 -11.79
N ARG A 121 0.17 0.59 -12.29
CA ARG A 121 -1.02 0.07 -12.99
C ARG A 121 -0.75 -0.40 -14.41
N TYR A 122 0.31 0.12 -15.04
CA TYR A 122 0.67 -0.19 -16.42
C TYR A 122 1.78 -1.23 -16.49
N SER A 123 1.77 -2.01 -17.56
CA SER A 123 2.74 -3.09 -17.78
C SER A 123 4.09 -2.59 -18.32
N SER A 124 4.22 -1.31 -18.66
CA SER A 124 5.46 -0.71 -19.14
C SER A 124 5.58 0.76 -18.79
N ALA A 125 6.83 1.25 -18.68
CA ALA A 125 7.11 2.67 -18.47
C ALA A 125 6.57 3.53 -19.61
N SER A 126 6.65 3.08 -20.86
CA SER A 126 6.13 3.81 -22.01
C SER A 126 4.61 3.98 -21.98
N ALA A 127 3.88 2.96 -21.54
CA ALA A 127 2.43 3.06 -21.37
C ALA A 127 2.05 4.04 -20.24
N TYR A 128 2.81 4.03 -19.14
CA TYR A 128 2.66 4.99 -18.05
C TYR A 128 2.91 6.43 -18.53
N GLU A 129 4.04 6.68 -19.22
CA GLU A 129 4.43 7.98 -19.74
C GLU A 129 3.43 8.52 -20.78
N ALA A 130 2.85 7.63 -21.59
CA ALA A 130 1.84 8.01 -22.57
C ALA A 130 0.59 8.64 -21.91
N VAL A 131 0.26 8.21 -20.70
CA VAL A 131 -0.90 8.70 -19.92
C VAL A 131 -0.53 9.86 -19.01
N TYR A 132 0.50 9.70 -18.20
CA TYR A 132 0.84 10.67 -17.13
C TYR A 132 1.81 11.77 -17.58
N LYS A 133 2.39 11.67 -18.79
CA LYS A 133 3.25 12.70 -19.42
C LYS A 133 4.55 12.99 -18.66
N HIS A 134 5.00 12.06 -17.83
CA HIS A 134 6.30 12.11 -17.17
C HIS A 134 6.89 10.70 -17.03
N ALA A 135 8.21 10.61 -16.84
CA ALA A 135 8.92 9.35 -16.69
C ALA A 135 8.46 8.59 -15.43
N HIS A 136 8.41 7.27 -15.53
CA HIS A 136 8.12 6.40 -14.38
C HIS A 136 9.28 6.45 -13.37
N GLY A 137 8.96 6.56 -12.07
CA GLY A 137 9.96 6.74 -11.00
C GLY A 137 10.85 5.52 -10.73
N ALA A 138 10.41 4.31 -11.13
CA ALA A 138 11.14 3.06 -10.94
C ALA A 138 10.73 2.02 -12.00
N PRO A 139 11.12 2.19 -13.28
CA PRO A 139 10.65 1.36 -14.38
C PRO A 139 11.04 -0.12 -14.23
N ASP A 140 12.18 -0.41 -13.63
CA ASP A 140 12.69 -1.79 -13.42
C ASP A 140 11.85 -2.61 -12.44
N ARG A 141 11.01 -1.95 -11.62
CA ARG A 141 10.10 -2.59 -10.67
C ARG A 141 8.74 -2.97 -11.26
N ILE A 142 8.36 -2.41 -12.41
CA ILE A 142 7.02 -2.58 -12.99
C ILE A 142 6.63 -4.07 -13.11
N ALA A 143 7.54 -4.90 -13.59
CA ALA A 143 7.31 -6.34 -13.76
C ALA A 143 7.07 -7.11 -12.43
N GLN A 144 7.33 -6.49 -11.29
CA GLN A 144 7.11 -7.08 -9.97
C GLN A 144 5.68 -6.83 -9.43
N PHE A 145 4.84 -6.09 -10.18
CA PHE A 145 3.48 -5.73 -9.78
C PHE A 145 2.44 -6.30 -10.73
N SER A 146 1.38 -6.89 -10.17
CA SER A 146 0.14 -7.21 -10.90
C SER A 146 -0.93 -6.18 -10.59
N CYS A 147 -1.56 -5.60 -11.61
CA CYS A 147 -2.71 -4.73 -11.41
C CYS A 147 -3.96 -5.60 -11.20
N ALA A 148 -4.48 -5.63 -9.98
CA ALA A 148 -5.57 -6.53 -9.60
C ALA A 148 -6.41 -6.03 -8.43
N VAL A 149 -7.61 -6.58 -8.30
CA VAL A 149 -8.49 -6.50 -7.12
C VAL A 149 -8.56 -7.87 -6.44
N PRO A 150 -8.92 -7.96 -5.14
CA PRO A 150 -8.99 -9.23 -4.40
C PRO A 150 -9.86 -10.30 -5.07
N GLU A 151 -10.92 -9.90 -5.74
CA GLU A 151 -11.86 -10.79 -6.45
C GLU A 151 -11.19 -11.51 -7.63
N HIS A 152 -10.06 -11.01 -8.12
CA HIS A 152 -9.28 -11.56 -9.23
C HIS A 152 -7.93 -12.13 -8.77
N LEU A 153 -7.85 -12.66 -7.55
CA LEU A 153 -6.60 -13.18 -6.96
C LEU A 153 -5.93 -14.29 -7.78
N GLY A 154 -6.69 -15.06 -8.54
CA GLY A 154 -6.15 -16.09 -9.45
C GLY A 154 -5.23 -15.54 -10.55
N LEU A 155 -5.23 -14.22 -10.76
CA LEU A 155 -4.38 -13.53 -11.73
C LEU A 155 -3.07 -12.99 -11.13
N LEU A 156 -2.89 -13.11 -9.81
CA LEU A 156 -1.68 -12.63 -9.14
C LEU A 156 -0.52 -13.56 -9.41
N GLN A 157 0.43 -13.11 -10.22
CA GLN A 157 1.66 -13.83 -10.56
C GLN A 157 2.92 -13.15 -10.02
N THR A 158 2.76 -12.03 -9.33
CA THR A 158 3.85 -11.19 -8.85
C THR A 158 3.82 -11.02 -7.34
N PRO A 159 4.96 -10.67 -6.69
CA PRO A 159 5.01 -10.45 -5.25
C PRO A 159 4.24 -9.23 -4.76
N HIS A 160 3.96 -8.27 -5.64
CA HIS A 160 3.33 -7.00 -5.29
C HIS A 160 2.05 -6.75 -6.09
N VAL A 161 1.20 -5.88 -5.57
CA VAL A 161 -0.10 -5.54 -6.19
C VAL A 161 -0.18 -4.05 -6.45
N ALA A 162 -0.62 -3.68 -7.65
CA ALA A 162 -1.07 -2.34 -7.98
C ALA A 162 -2.62 -2.34 -7.96
N HIS A 163 -3.22 -1.47 -7.15
CA HIS A 163 -4.67 -1.31 -7.12
C HIS A 163 -5.15 -0.54 -8.37
N PRO A 164 -6.17 -1.01 -9.10
CA PRO A 164 -6.55 -0.42 -10.39
C PRO A 164 -7.11 1.01 -10.28
N GLY A 165 -7.49 1.44 -9.08
CA GLY A 165 -8.10 2.73 -8.81
C GLY A 165 -9.61 2.61 -8.59
N CYS A 166 -10.21 3.64 -7.98
CA CYS A 166 -11.60 3.61 -7.51
C CYS A 166 -12.62 3.41 -8.64
N PHE A 167 -12.48 4.12 -9.75
CA PHE A 167 -13.39 3.98 -10.90
C PHE A 167 -13.27 2.61 -11.56
N ALA A 168 -12.05 2.15 -11.85
CA ALA A 168 -11.83 0.83 -12.43
C ALA A 168 -12.37 -0.27 -11.52
N THR A 169 -12.13 -0.18 -10.21
CA THR A 169 -12.66 -1.12 -9.22
C THR A 169 -14.17 -1.13 -9.21
N ALA A 170 -14.84 0.03 -9.22
CA ALA A 170 -16.31 0.11 -9.25
C ALA A 170 -16.88 -0.55 -10.52
N VAL A 171 -16.26 -0.31 -11.68
CA VAL A 171 -16.67 -0.94 -12.94
C VAL A 171 -16.47 -2.45 -12.89
N LEU A 172 -15.29 -2.91 -12.45
CA LEU A 172 -14.99 -4.35 -12.36
C LEU A 172 -15.97 -5.07 -11.44
N LEU A 173 -16.20 -4.56 -10.23
CA LEU A 173 -17.07 -5.20 -9.25
C LEU A 173 -18.55 -5.20 -9.66
N SER A 174 -18.99 -4.23 -10.45
CA SER A 174 -20.37 -4.18 -10.94
C SER A 174 -20.58 -4.99 -12.22
N SER A 175 -19.64 -4.98 -13.18
CA SER A 175 -19.84 -5.58 -14.50
C SER A 175 -19.38 -7.04 -14.59
N VAL A 176 -18.27 -7.41 -13.98
CA VAL A 176 -17.72 -8.78 -14.12
C VAL A 176 -18.70 -9.86 -13.66
N PRO A 177 -19.40 -9.77 -12.53
CA PRO A 177 -20.40 -10.76 -12.15
C PRO A 177 -21.54 -10.89 -13.16
N LEU A 178 -22.00 -9.76 -13.72
CA LEU A 178 -23.10 -9.78 -14.71
C LEU A 178 -22.68 -10.46 -16.00
N LEU A 179 -21.48 -10.16 -16.49
CA LEU A 179 -20.91 -10.77 -17.69
C LEU A 179 -20.65 -12.28 -17.48
N SER A 180 -20.06 -12.66 -16.34
CA SER A 180 -19.75 -14.06 -16.04
C SER A 180 -20.99 -14.93 -15.85
N LEU A 181 -22.10 -14.35 -15.44
CA LEU A 181 -23.39 -15.04 -15.31
C LEU A 181 -24.25 -14.97 -16.61
N GLY A 182 -23.76 -14.32 -17.67
CA GLY A 182 -24.50 -14.13 -18.90
C GLY A 182 -25.74 -13.23 -18.77
N LEU A 183 -25.77 -12.36 -17.76
CA LEU A 183 -26.86 -11.41 -17.51
C LEU A 183 -26.65 -10.09 -18.25
N ALA A 184 -25.48 -9.87 -18.80
CA ALA A 184 -25.16 -8.74 -19.67
C ALA A 184 -24.21 -9.19 -20.78
N GLU A 185 -24.26 -8.53 -21.92
CA GLU A 185 -23.29 -8.68 -23.02
C GLU A 185 -22.27 -7.55 -23.01
N PRO A 186 -21.01 -7.79 -23.49
CA PRO A 186 -19.95 -6.78 -23.55
C PRO A 186 -20.28 -5.59 -24.44
#